data_41cd6bed844d718091b3f7374b26da0b
#
_entry.id   41cd6bed844d718091b3f7374b26da0b
#
_cell.length_a   1.000
_cell.length_b   1.000
_cell.length_c   1.000
_cell.angle_alpha   90.00
_cell.angle_beta   90.00
_cell.angle_gamma   90.00
#
_symmetry.space_group_name_H-M   'P 1'
#
loop_
_entity.id
_entity.type
_entity.pdbx_description
1 polymer ?
#
loop_
_entity_poly.entity_id
_entity_poly.type
_entity_poly.pdbx_seq_one_letter_code
_entity_poly.pdbx_strand_id
1 'polypeptide(L)'
;LVKEFDYFVAQANLMTDVAKVFGKTLGPRNKMPNPKSGSVITQTSNLSELKLKLEKTVRLKTKNEPILKTYVGNETMKDEDLAENIIAIYDSVIKALPQGEGNLKNMILKLTMSNPIKV
;
A
#
# COMPACT_ATOMS: atom_id res chain seq x y z
N LEU A 1 8.17 16.20 6.37
CA LEU A 1 7.81 15.64 5.05
C LEU A 1 7.69 14.11 5.06
N VAL A 2 8.74 13.35 5.40
CA VAL A 2 8.70 11.88 5.35
C VAL A 2 7.71 11.25 6.34
N LYS A 3 7.34 11.93 7.40
CA LYS A 3 6.30 11.49 8.34
C LYS A 3 4.88 11.83 7.89
N GLU A 4 4.73 12.87 7.10
CA GLU A 4 3.45 13.45 6.70
C GLU A 4 2.88 12.81 5.44
N PHE A 5 3.75 12.37 4.53
CA PHE A 5 3.33 11.81 3.24
C PHE A 5 3.59 10.30 3.17
N ASP A 6 2.66 9.58 2.60
CA ASP A 6 2.73 8.13 2.45
C ASP A 6 3.42 7.70 1.16
N TYR A 7 3.29 8.49 0.11
CA TYR A 7 3.86 8.20 -1.20
C TYR A 7 4.76 9.33 -1.67
N PHE A 8 5.87 8.95 -2.29
CA PHE A 8 6.80 9.85 -2.97
C PHE A 8 6.91 9.43 -4.43
N VAL A 9 6.89 10.41 -5.30
CA VAL A 9 7.01 10.22 -6.73
C VAL A 9 8.32 10.84 -7.20
N ALA A 10 9.05 10.16 -8.07
CA ALA A 10 10.29 10.66 -8.64
C ALA A 10 10.35 10.44 -10.15
N GLN A 11 11.08 11.28 -10.84
CA GLN A 11 11.37 11.08 -12.25
C GLN A 11 12.41 9.96 -12.43
N ALA A 12 12.24 9.16 -13.48
CA ALA A 12 13.13 8.04 -13.78
C ALA A 12 14.62 8.47 -13.88
N ASN A 13 14.88 9.60 -14.47
CA ASN A 13 16.24 10.15 -14.65
C ASN A 13 16.92 10.55 -13.33
N LEU A 14 16.12 10.93 -12.32
CA LEU A 14 16.60 11.41 -11.02
C LEU A 14 16.61 10.33 -9.94
N MET A 15 16.17 9.10 -10.27
CA MET A 15 16.08 8.02 -9.31
C MET A 15 17.39 7.69 -8.62
N THR A 16 18.50 7.76 -9.34
CA THR A 16 19.83 7.49 -8.79
C THR A 16 20.24 8.52 -7.75
N ASP A 17 19.94 9.79 -7.98
CA ASP A 17 20.25 10.87 -7.05
C ASP A 17 19.30 10.86 -5.85
N VAL A 18 18.02 10.59 -6.08
CA VAL A 18 17.03 10.37 -5.01
C VAL A 18 17.46 9.19 -4.12
N ALA A 19 17.96 8.11 -4.70
CA ALA A 19 18.45 6.97 -3.94
C ALA A 19 19.68 7.31 -3.08
N LYS A 20 20.60 8.09 -3.59
CA LYS A 20 21.81 8.53 -2.86
C LYS A 20 21.47 9.46 -1.70
N VAL A 21 20.62 10.46 -1.93
CA VAL A 21 20.32 11.50 -0.94
C VAL A 21 19.26 11.03 0.07
N PHE A 22 18.20 10.43 -0.41
CA PHE A 22 17.02 10.06 0.40
C PHE A 22 16.91 8.57 0.74
N GLY A 23 17.78 7.71 0.18
CA GLY A 23 17.73 6.27 0.39
C GLY A 23 17.80 5.88 1.87
N LYS A 24 18.65 6.52 2.65
CA LYS A 24 18.77 6.29 4.11
C LYS A 24 17.53 6.69 4.90
N THR A 25 16.74 7.63 4.39
CA THR A 25 15.55 8.15 5.07
C THR A 25 14.26 7.46 4.61
N LEU A 26 14.11 7.25 3.31
CA LEU A 26 12.93 6.65 2.69
C LEU A 26 12.96 5.12 2.69
N GLY A 27 14.16 4.53 2.58
CA GLY A 27 14.36 3.08 2.53
C GLY A 27 13.79 2.35 3.75
N PRO A 28 14.23 2.67 4.98
CA PRO A 28 13.74 2.01 6.20
C PRO A 28 12.24 2.14 6.42
N ARG A 29 11.63 3.19 5.89
CA ARG A 29 10.18 3.45 5.98
C ARG A 29 9.37 2.86 4.83
N ASN A 30 10.03 2.22 3.87
CA ASN A 30 9.39 1.67 2.66
C ASN A 30 8.64 2.70 1.82
N LYS A 31 9.04 3.96 1.88
CA LYS A 31 8.45 5.08 1.14
C LYS A 31 9.26 5.43 -0.12
N MET A 32 10.25 4.63 -0.48
CA MET A 32 11.05 4.83 -1.68
C MET A 32 10.18 4.69 -2.94
N PRO A 33 10.28 5.60 -3.91
CA PRO A 33 9.61 5.46 -5.19
C PRO A 33 10.00 4.16 -5.89
N ASN A 34 9.03 3.43 -6.43
CA ASN A 34 9.26 2.15 -7.09
C ASN A 34 8.52 2.13 -8.43
N PRO A 35 9.18 1.75 -9.53
CA PRO A 35 8.54 1.64 -10.84
C PRO A 35 7.36 0.66 -10.85
N LYS A 36 7.44 -0.44 -10.08
CA LYS A 36 6.35 -1.42 -9.98
C LYS A 36 5.07 -0.85 -9.37
N SER A 37 5.18 0.13 -8.46
CA SER A 37 4.02 0.79 -7.86
C SER A 37 3.54 2.01 -8.65
N GLY A 38 4.12 2.28 -9.81
CA GLY A 38 3.80 3.47 -10.61
C GLY A 38 4.25 4.79 -10.00
N SER A 39 5.12 4.76 -8.98
CA SER A 39 5.64 5.97 -8.33
C SER A 39 6.83 6.59 -9.06
N VAL A 40 7.26 6.04 -10.17
CA VAL A 40 8.29 6.59 -11.04
C VAL A 40 7.64 7.10 -12.31
N ILE A 41 7.88 8.38 -12.61
CA ILE A 41 7.29 9.07 -13.75
C ILE A 41 8.33 9.38 -14.82
N THR A 42 7.87 9.46 -16.06
CA THR A 42 8.59 10.08 -17.17
C THR A 42 8.15 11.54 -17.31
N GLN A 43 8.89 12.30 -18.11
CA GLN A 43 8.60 13.74 -18.30
C GLN A 43 7.21 14.05 -18.86
N THR A 44 6.59 13.07 -19.52
CA THR A 44 5.27 13.20 -20.17
C THR A 44 4.10 12.67 -19.33
N SER A 45 4.35 12.23 -18.11
CA SER A 45 3.29 11.62 -17.28
C SER A 45 2.37 12.66 -16.64
N ASN A 46 1.06 12.40 -16.69
CA ASN A 46 0.03 13.21 -16.03
C ASN A 46 0.07 13.02 -14.51
N LEU A 47 0.50 14.03 -13.78
CA LEU A 47 0.56 14.00 -12.31
C LEU A 47 -0.82 13.85 -11.65
N SER A 48 -1.87 14.39 -12.28
CA SER A 48 -3.25 14.29 -11.76
C SER A 48 -3.76 12.85 -11.76
N GLU A 49 -3.51 12.10 -12.83
CA GLU A 49 -3.88 10.69 -12.92
C GLU A 49 -3.10 9.82 -11.94
N LEU A 50 -1.81 10.12 -11.78
CA LEU A 50 -0.96 9.43 -10.80
C LEU A 50 -1.44 9.66 -9.37
N LYS A 51 -1.83 10.90 -9.05
CA LYS A 51 -2.39 11.22 -7.73
C LYS A 51 -3.62 10.37 -7.45
N LEU A 52 -4.57 10.32 -8.38
CA LEU A 52 -5.79 9.50 -8.24
C LEU A 52 -5.51 8.01 -8.11
N LYS A 53 -4.52 7.50 -8.84
CA LYS A 53 -4.09 6.10 -8.70
C LYS A 53 -3.48 5.82 -7.34
N LEU A 54 -2.60 6.68 -6.86
CA LEU A 54 -1.92 6.51 -5.57
C LEU A 54 -2.89 6.65 -4.39
N GLU A 55 -3.88 7.51 -4.48
CA GLU A 55 -4.94 7.64 -3.47
C GLU A 55 -5.78 6.36 -3.32
N LYS A 56 -5.96 5.62 -4.43
CA LYS A 56 -6.69 4.34 -4.45
C LYS A 56 -5.82 3.13 -4.19
N THR A 57 -4.51 3.31 -4.03
CA THR A 57 -3.56 2.21 -3.87
C THR A 57 -3.13 2.07 -2.42
N VAL A 58 -3.26 0.87 -1.89
CA VAL A 58 -2.77 0.52 -0.56
C VAL A 58 -1.56 -0.39 -0.69
N ARG A 59 -0.49 -0.06 0.01
CA ARG A 59 0.74 -0.85 0.01
C ARG A 59 0.74 -1.84 1.15
N LEU A 60 0.74 -3.11 0.82
CA LEU A 60 0.85 -4.21 1.78
C LEU A 60 2.30 -4.68 1.87
N LYS A 61 2.83 -4.79 3.06
CA LYS A 61 4.15 -5.34 3.30
C LYS A 61 4.21 -6.04 4.66
N THR A 62 4.68 -7.27 4.65
CA THR A 62 5.12 -7.96 5.86
C THR A 62 6.56 -7.57 6.18
N LYS A 63 6.85 -7.32 7.43
CA LYS A 63 8.22 -7.15 7.93
C LYS A 63 8.69 -8.47 8.57
N ASN A 64 9.05 -8.42 9.85
CA ASN A 64 9.53 -9.59 10.59
C ASN A 64 8.39 -10.43 11.21
N GLU A 65 7.17 -9.92 11.18
CA GLU A 65 5.99 -10.59 11.73
C GLU A 65 5.13 -11.16 10.60
N PRO A 66 4.55 -12.36 10.76
CA PRO A 66 3.65 -12.97 9.78
C PRO A 66 2.24 -12.36 9.85
N ILE A 67 2.15 -11.04 9.97
CA ILE A 67 0.90 -10.29 10.09
C ILE A 67 0.90 -9.14 9.08
N LEU A 68 -0.18 -9.06 8.30
CA LEU A 68 -0.48 -7.93 7.45
C LEU A 68 -1.55 -7.06 8.10
N LYS A 69 -1.24 -5.77 8.25
CA LYS A 69 -2.19 -4.77 8.73
C LYS A 69 -2.37 -3.73 7.67
N THR A 70 -3.61 -3.47 7.30
CA THR A 70 -3.93 -2.49 6.29
C THR A 70 -5.24 -1.79 6.60
N TYR A 71 -5.43 -0.69 5.95
CA TYR A 71 -6.60 0.13 6.02
C TYR A 71 -7.49 -0.15 4.80
N VAL A 72 -8.78 -0.35 5.04
CA VAL A 72 -9.73 -0.78 4.00
C VAL A 72 -10.69 0.33 3.59
N GLY A 73 -10.98 1.23 4.51
CA GLY A 73 -11.90 2.34 4.28
C GLY A 73 -12.28 3.09 5.55
N ASN A 74 -13.23 3.98 5.42
CA ASN A 74 -13.79 4.82 6.49
C ASN A 74 -15.19 4.38 6.88
N GLU A 75 -15.65 4.78 8.06
CA GLU A 75 -17.02 4.57 8.54
C GLU A 75 -18.10 5.18 7.63
N THR A 76 -17.75 6.22 6.88
CA THR A 76 -18.64 6.90 5.94
C THR A 76 -18.86 6.17 4.62
N MET A 77 -18.06 5.13 4.34
CA MET A 77 -18.21 4.32 3.13
C MET A 77 -19.37 3.33 3.26
N LYS A 78 -20.00 3.03 2.11
CA LYS A 78 -21.04 2.00 2.06
C LYS A 78 -20.44 0.62 2.35
N ASP A 79 -21.22 -0.25 2.96
CA ASP A 79 -20.81 -1.62 3.31
C ASP A 79 -20.42 -2.44 2.07
N GLU A 80 -21.10 -2.22 0.95
CA GLU A 80 -20.81 -2.86 -0.34
C GLU A 80 -19.40 -2.51 -0.84
N ASP A 81 -19.05 -1.21 -0.83
CA ASP A 81 -17.72 -0.73 -1.25
C ASP A 81 -16.61 -1.27 -0.34
N LEU A 82 -16.88 -1.35 0.97
CA LEU A 82 -15.96 -1.95 1.95
C LEU A 82 -15.76 -3.44 1.68
N ALA A 83 -16.83 -4.16 1.38
CA ALA A 83 -16.77 -5.58 1.05
C ALA A 83 -15.94 -5.84 -0.21
N GLU A 84 -16.14 -5.05 -1.25
CA GLU A 84 -15.33 -5.13 -2.48
C GLU A 84 -13.85 -4.87 -2.22
N ASN A 85 -13.53 -3.86 -1.41
CA ASN A 85 -12.15 -3.56 -1.02
C ASN A 85 -11.50 -4.72 -0.25
N ILE A 86 -12.23 -5.31 0.68
CA ILE A 86 -11.75 -6.48 1.45
C ILE A 86 -11.47 -7.67 0.54
N ILE A 87 -12.37 -7.97 -0.38
CA ILE A 87 -12.22 -9.06 -1.35
C ILE A 87 -11.01 -8.80 -2.26
N ALA A 88 -10.87 -7.59 -2.76
CA ALA A 88 -9.74 -7.23 -3.62
C ALA A 88 -8.38 -7.38 -2.91
N ILE A 89 -8.31 -6.99 -1.64
CA ILE A 89 -7.10 -7.16 -0.82
C ILE A 89 -6.84 -8.65 -0.57
N TYR A 90 -7.86 -9.41 -0.22
CA TYR A 90 -7.77 -10.85 0.02
C TYR A 90 -7.22 -11.58 -1.20
N ASP A 91 -7.80 -11.36 -2.37
CA ASP A 91 -7.34 -11.96 -3.63
C ASP A 91 -5.89 -11.59 -3.97
N SER A 92 -5.53 -10.33 -3.74
CA SER A 92 -4.17 -9.85 -3.98
C SER A 92 -3.15 -10.51 -3.06
N VAL A 93 -3.51 -10.70 -1.79
CA VAL A 93 -2.67 -11.38 -0.80
C VAL A 93 -2.51 -12.87 -1.14
N ILE A 94 -3.59 -13.56 -1.48
CA ILE A 94 -3.54 -14.98 -1.87
C ILE A 94 -2.64 -15.19 -3.08
N LYS A 95 -2.77 -14.35 -4.10
CA LYS A 95 -1.93 -14.41 -5.31
C LYS A 95 -0.44 -14.16 -5.03
N ALA A 96 -0.14 -13.38 -4.00
CA ALA A 96 1.23 -13.09 -3.60
C ALA A 96 1.85 -14.16 -2.68
N LEU A 97 1.03 -14.98 -2.02
CA LEU A 97 1.48 -16.02 -1.09
C LEU A 97 1.85 -17.31 -1.84
N PRO A 98 2.97 -17.96 -1.48
CA PRO A 98 3.45 -19.18 -2.15
C PRO A 98 2.48 -20.37 -2.07
N GLN A 99 1.74 -20.50 -0.98
CA GLN A 99 0.79 -21.58 -0.74
C GLN A 99 -0.68 -21.10 -0.81
N GLY A 100 -0.91 -19.89 -1.29
CA GLY A 100 -2.25 -19.32 -1.40
C GLY A 100 -2.99 -19.28 -0.06
N GLU A 101 -4.20 -19.81 -0.04
CA GLU A 101 -5.07 -19.84 1.16
C GLU A 101 -4.46 -20.61 2.34
N GLY A 102 -3.63 -21.60 2.10
CA GLY A 102 -2.99 -22.38 3.15
C GLY A 102 -2.08 -21.58 4.07
N ASN A 103 -1.58 -20.44 3.62
CA ASN A 103 -0.75 -19.53 4.43
C ASN A 103 -1.58 -18.55 5.27
N LEU A 104 -2.87 -18.43 5.01
CA LEU A 104 -3.74 -17.49 5.68
C LEU A 104 -4.54 -18.20 6.79
N LYS A 105 -4.22 -17.93 8.06
CA LYS A 105 -4.91 -18.56 9.19
C LYS A 105 -6.19 -17.84 9.57
N ASN A 106 -6.12 -16.53 9.73
CA ASN A 106 -7.22 -15.71 10.20
C ASN A 106 -7.25 -14.36 9.51
N MET A 107 -8.45 -13.88 9.23
CA MET A 107 -8.72 -12.53 8.78
C MET A 107 -9.60 -11.84 9.81
N ILE A 108 -9.20 -10.67 10.25
CA ILE A 108 -9.86 -9.92 11.31
C ILE A 108 -10.12 -8.50 10.82
N LEU A 109 -11.35 -8.04 11.01
CA LEU A 109 -11.78 -6.68 10.73
C LEU A 109 -12.11 -5.96 12.02
N LYS A 110 -11.66 -4.72 12.16
CA LYS A 110 -12.01 -3.87 13.31
C LYS A 110 -12.02 -2.39 12.93
N LEU A 111 -12.81 -1.63 13.63
CA LEU A 111 -12.67 -0.17 13.69
C LEU A 111 -11.52 0.20 14.64
N THR A 112 -11.05 1.44 14.57
CA THR A 112 -9.88 1.89 15.36
C THR A 112 -10.05 1.63 16.87
N MET A 113 -11.25 1.82 17.40
CA MET A 113 -11.56 1.69 18.82
C MET A 113 -12.55 0.54 19.14
N SER A 114 -12.87 -0.30 18.17
CA SER A 114 -13.81 -1.43 18.38
C SER A 114 -13.10 -2.73 18.70
N ASN A 115 -13.87 -3.70 19.14
CA ASN A 115 -13.40 -5.08 19.28
C ASN A 115 -13.17 -5.71 17.89
N PRO A 116 -12.16 -6.57 17.74
CA PRO A 116 -11.90 -7.26 16.47
C PRO A 116 -13.00 -8.28 16.19
N ILE A 117 -13.41 -8.34 14.92
CA ILE A 117 -14.38 -9.32 14.42
C ILE A 117 -13.65 -10.24 13.44
N LYS A 118 -13.75 -11.55 13.66
CA LYS A 118 -13.18 -12.54 12.74
C LYS A 118 -14.08 -12.70 11.52
N VAL A 119 -13.48 -12.62 10.38
CA VAL A 119 -14.15 -12.78 9.08
C VAL A 119 -13.94 -14.17 8.52
#